data_53a86f54c99a09360147adb1375e4e75
#
_entry.id   53a86f54c99a09360147adb1375e4e75
#
_cell.length_a   1.000
_cell.length_b   1.000
_cell.length_c   1.000
_cell.angle_alpha   90.00
_cell.angle_beta   90.00
_cell.angle_gamma   90.00
#
_symmetry.space_group_name_H-M   'P 1'
#
loop_
_entity.id
_entity.type
_entity.pdbx_description
1 polymer ?
#
loop_
_entity_poly.entity_id
_entity_poly.type
_entity_poly.pdbx_seq_one_letter_code
_entity_poly.pdbx_strand_id
1 'polypeptide(L)'
;MLLRAVELHNFRGYRNFKLKFAPLTSLLGEGEVGKKTILRALDIFFNGPLAKRPLKLQDLNEKALKAGDWQIAITCYFDDFAIKKSF
;
A
#
# COMPACT_ATOMS: atom_id res chain seq x y z
N MET A 1 7.20 12.88 -13.24
CA MET A 1 6.13 12.36 -12.38
C MET A 1 6.76 11.69 -11.16
N LEU A 2 6.57 12.27 -10.01
CA LEU A 2 7.13 11.78 -8.76
C LEU A 2 6.03 11.27 -7.84
N LEU A 3 6.28 10.10 -7.26
CA LEU A 3 5.41 9.56 -6.22
C LEU A 3 5.62 10.36 -4.93
N ARG A 4 4.56 10.99 -4.43
CA ARG A 4 4.63 11.85 -3.24
C ARG A 4 4.12 11.18 -1.98
N ALA A 5 3.19 10.27 -2.11
CA ALA A 5 2.63 9.56 -0.97
C ALA A 5 1.97 8.27 -1.43
N VAL A 6 1.81 7.35 -0.51
CA VAL A 6 1.05 6.12 -0.73
C VAL A 6 0.08 5.95 0.43
N GLU A 7 -1.14 5.55 0.11
CA GLU A 7 -2.16 5.28 1.11
C GLU A 7 -2.63 3.84 0.98
N LEU A 8 -2.70 3.14 2.11
CA LEU A 8 -3.11 1.74 2.17
C LEU A 8 -4.43 1.63 2.91
N HIS A 9 -5.35 0.86 2.36
CA HIS A 9 -6.64 0.57 2.99
C HIS A 9 -6.81 -0.95 3.07
N ASN A 10 -7.01 -1.45 4.29
CA ASN A 10 -7.22 -2.87 4.58
C ASN A 10 -6.09 -3.76 4.07
N PHE A 11 -4.86 -3.26 4.08
CA PHE A 11 -3.71 -3.99 3.57
C PHE A 11 -2.80 -4.40 4.72
N ARG A 12 -2.64 -5.71 4.91
CA ARG A 12 -1.81 -6.31 5.95
C ARG A 12 -2.09 -5.72 7.33
N GLY A 13 -1.11 -5.11 7.98
CA GLY A 13 -1.28 -4.54 9.32
C GLY A 13 -2.04 -3.21 9.37
N TYR A 14 -2.47 -2.68 8.22
CA TYR A 14 -3.05 -1.35 8.15
C TYR A 14 -4.51 -1.36 7.71
N ARG A 15 -5.39 -0.82 8.54
CA ARG A 15 -6.76 -0.53 8.12
C ARG A 15 -6.77 0.71 7.24
N ASN A 16 -6.09 1.75 7.71
CA ASN A 16 -5.92 3.00 6.98
C ASN A 16 -4.55 3.57 7.34
N PHE A 17 -3.74 3.79 6.33
CA PHE A 17 -2.39 4.30 6.55
C PHE A 17 -1.96 5.12 5.35
N LYS A 18 -1.35 6.28 5.61
CA LYS A 18 -0.83 7.13 4.56
C LYS A 18 0.61 7.52 4.90
N LEU A 19 1.52 7.25 3.99
CA LEU A 19 2.91 7.62 4.13
C LEU A 19 3.26 8.68 3.10
N LYS A 20 3.74 9.83 3.56
CA LYS A 20 4.21 10.89 2.68
C LYS A 20 5.71 10.78 2.50
N PHE A 21 6.15 10.94 1.27
CA PHE A 21 7.58 10.93 0.95
C PHE A 21 8.09 12.37 0.86
N ALA A 22 8.92 12.77 1.80
CA ALA A 22 9.61 14.06 1.73
C ALA A 22 10.89 13.88 0.90
N PRO A 23 11.46 14.96 0.35
CA PRO A 23 12.65 14.84 -0.48
C PRO A 23 13.81 14.09 0.17
N LEU A 24 13.95 14.21 1.48
CA LEU A 24 15.00 13.53 2.23
C LEU A 24 14.50 12.34 3.04
N THR A 25 13.26 11.94 2.83
CA THR A 25 12.71 10.83 3.57
C THR A 25 13.34 9.53 3.12
N SER A 26 13.88 8.79 4.07
CA SER A 26 14.22 7.40 3.84
C SER A 26 13.19 6.54 4.54
N LEU A 27 12.94 5.37 4.00
CA LEU A 27 12.03 4.41 4.64
C LEU A 27 12.70 3.75 5.85
N LEU A 28 13.93 4.15 6.15
CA LEU A 28 14.71 3.53 7.21
C LEU A 28 14.15 3.76 8.60
N GLY A 29 13.41 4.83 8.81
CA GLY A 29 12.87 5.15 10.12
C GLY A 29 11.70 4.29 10.57
N GLU A 30 11.10 3.55 9.64
CA GLU A 30 9.85 2.81 9.91
C GLU A 30 10.06 1.34 10.25
N GLY A 31 11.30 0.90 10.29
CA GLY A 31 11.60 -0.50 10.52
C GLY A 31 11.36 -1.35 9.29
N GLU A 32 11.87 -2.57 9.32
CA GLU A 32 11.85 -3.42 8.12
C GLU A 32 10.45 -3.91 7.75
N VAL A 33 9.61 -4.17 8.74
CA VAL A 33 8.27 -4.71 8.47
C VAL A 33 7.44 -3.69 7.70
N GLY A 34 7.44 -2.44 8.16
CA GLY A 34 6.72 -1.37 7.48
C GLY A 34 7.26 -1.13 6.08
N LYS A 35 8.58 -1.13 5.94
CA LYS A 35 9.25 -0.95 4.66
C LYS A 35 8.85 -2.04 3.66
N LYS A 36 8.87 -3.30 4.08
CA LYS A 36 8.49 -4.42 3.23
C LYS A 36 7.03 -4.32 2.80
N THR A 37 6.16 -3.92 3.71
CA THR A 37 4.74 -3.77 3.41
C THR A 37 4.51 -2.71 2.34
N ILE A 38 5.18 -1.57 2.45
CA ILE A 38 5.07 -0.50 1.45
C ILE A 38 5.59 -0.98 0.08
N LEU A 39 6.74 -1.65 0.07
CA LEU A 39 7.30 -2.14 -1.19
C LEU A 39 6.38 -3.17 -1.85
N ARG A 40 5.77 -4.04 -1.05
CA ARG A 40 4.81 -5.01 -1.58
C ARG A 40 3.57 -4.32 -2.15
N ALA A 41 3.06 -3.32 -1.45
CA ALA A 41 1.91 -2.58 -1.94
C ALA A 41 2.20 -1.91 -3.28
N LEU A 42 3.38 -1.31 -3.42
CA LEU A 42 3.79 -0.67 -4.66
C LEU A 42 3.95 -1.68 -5.79
N ASP A 43 4.49 -2.88 -5.50
CA ASP A 43 4.59 -3.93 -6.50
C ASP A 43 3.21 -4.35 -7.00
N ILE A 44 2.27 -4.55 -6.10
CA ILE A 44 0.90 -4.91 -6.46
C ILE A 44 0.25 -3.79 -7.27
N PHE A 45 0.44 -2.55 -6.84
CA PHE A 45 -0.15 -1.39 -7.51
C PHE A 45 0.34 -1.26 -8.96
N PHE A 46 1.65 -1.34 -9.16
CA PHE A 46 2.23 -1.10 -10.47
C PHE A 46 2.20 -2.32 -11.40
N ASN A 47 2.31 -3.51 -10.85
CA ASN A 47 2.41 -4.72 -11.67
C ASN A 47 1.12 -5.54 -11.73
N GLY A 48 0.24 -5.36 -10.74
CA GLY A 48 -1.05 -6.06 -10.73
C GLY A 48 -0.89 -7.57 -10.85
N PRO A 49 -1.58 -8.19 -11.84
CA PRO A 49 -1.49 -9.65 -12.02
C PRO A 49 -0.09 -10.13 -12.37
N LEU A 50 0.78 -9.24 -12.84
CA LEU A 50 2.15 -9.58 -13.22
C LEU A 50 3.15 -9.39 -12.07
N ALA A 51 2.68 -9.02 -10.88
CA ALA A 51 3.54 -8.89 -9.72
C ALA A 51 4.20 -10.23 -9.42
N LYS A 52 5.42 -10.19 -8.89
CA LYS A 52 6.12 -11.42 -8.50
C LYS A 52 5.30 -12.25 -7.53
N ARG A 53 4.58 -11.58 -6.65
CA ARG A 53 3.69 -12.21 -5.68
C ARG A 53 2.31 -11.56 -5.81
N PRO A 54 1.38 -12.21 -6.53
CA PRO A 54 0.04 -11.67 -6.68
C PRO A 54 -0.65 -11.47 -5.34
N LEU A 55 -1.62 -10.59 -5.32
CA LEU A 55 -2.40 -10.32 -4.12
C LEU A 55 -3.06 -11.60 -3.62
N LYS A 56 -2.96 -11.84 -2.31
CA LYS A 56 -3.51 -13.02 -1.67
C LYS A 56 -4.42 -12.60 -0.51
N LEU A 57 -5.24 -13.52 -0.05
CA LEU A 57 -6.09 -13.30 1.13
C LEU A 57 -5.26 -12.89 2.35
N GLN A 58 -4.03 -13.41 2.45
CA GLN A 58 -3.11 -13.05 3.54
C GLN A 58 -2.77 -11.56 3.57
N ASP A 59 -2.94 -10.87 2.45
CA ASP A 59 -2.66 -9.43 2.38
C ASP A 59 -3.81 -8.58 2.91
N LEU A 60 -4.98 -9.19 3.11
CA LEU A 60 -6.13 -8.49 3.67
C LEU A 60 -5.92 -8.28 5.18
N ASN A 61 -6.21 -7.06 5.63
CA ASN A 61 -6.11 -6.74 7.04
C ASN A 61 -7.03 -7.64 7.86
N GLU A 62 -6.52 -8.19 8.96
CA GLU A 62 -7.25 -9.12 9.78
C GLU A 62 -8.51 -8.50 10.38
N LYS A 63 -8.43 -7.27 10.85
CA LYS A 63 -9.59 -6.57 11.42
C LYS A 63 -10.63 -6.30 10.34
N ALA A 64 -10.20 -6.00 9.13
CA ALA A 64 -11.11 -5.80 8.01
C ALA A 64 -11.82 -7.10 7.66
N LEU A 65 -11.09 -8.20 7.64
CA LEU A 65 -11.67 -9.52 7.39
C LEU A 65 -12.76 -9.85 8.40
N LYS A 66 -12.47 -9.61 9.68
CA LYS A 66 -13.45 -9.87 10.76
C LYS A 66 -14.66 -8.96 10.66
N ALA A 67 -14.49 -7.75 10.15
CA ALA A 67 -15.57 -6.79 9.98
C ALA A 67 -16.39 -7.03 8.71
N GLY A 68 -15.97 -7.98 7.86
CA GLY A 68 -16.65 -8.24 6.60
C GLY A 68 -16.29 -7.23 5.51
N ASP A 69 -15.27 -6.40 5.73
CA ASP A 69 -14.81 -5.42 4.75
C ASP A 69 -13.61 -6.00 4.01
N TRP A 70 -13.88 -6.61 2.88
CA TRP A 70 -12.88 -7.38 2.15
C TRP A 70 -12.19 -6.61 1.04
N GLN A 71 -12.44 -5.32 0.95
CA GLN A 71 -11.86 -4.51 -0.11
C GLN A 71 -10.50 -3.94 0.30
N ILE A 72 -9.48 -4.27 -0.46
CA ILE A 72 -8.15 -3.67 -0.34
C ILE A 72 -8.05 -2.53 -1.34
N ALA A 73 -7.52 -1.40 -0.93
CA ALA A 73 -7.27 -0.28 -1.83
C ALA A 73 -5.88 0.26 -1.59
N ILE A 74 -5.20 0.63 -2.67
CA ILE A 74 -3.90 1.26 -2.64
C ILE A 74 -4.01 2.52 -3.48
N THR A 75 -3.68 3.68 -2.89
CA THR A 75 -3.71 4.95 -3.57
C THR A 75 -2.30 5.51 -3.63
N CYS A 76 -1.86 5.86 -4.83
CA CYS A 76 -0.58 6.52 -5.01
C CYS A 76 -0.83 7.97 -5.39
N TYR A 77 -0.22 8.89 -4.65
CA TYR A 77 -0.32 10.32 -4.88
C TYR A 77 0.93 10.80 -5.60
N PHE A 78 0.71 11.42 -6.73
CA PHE A 78 1.78 12.02 -7.54
C PHE A 78 1.73 13.53 -7.43
N ASP A 79 2.61 14.24 -8.13
CA ASP A 79 2.67 15.70 -8.05
C ASP A 79 1.33 16.37 -8.37
N ASP A 80 0.67 15.89 -9.42
CA ASP A 80 -0.51 16.56 -9.96
C ASP A 80 -1.80 15.77 -9.82
N PHE A 81 -1.72 14.49 -9.40
CA PHE A 81 -2.89 13.63 -9.37
C PHE A 81 -2.68 12.43 -8.46
N ALA A 82 -3.77 11.74 -8.19
CA ALA A 82 -3.72 10.50 -7.42
C ALA A 82 -4.45 9.41 -8.17
N ILE A 83 -3.95 8.18 -8.05
CA ILE A 83 -4.58 7.00 -8.65
C ILE A 83 -4.88 6.02 -7.54
N LYS A 84 -6.14 5.62 -7.43
CA LYS A 84 -6.59 4.62 -6.47
C LYS A 84 -6.93 3.34 -7.22
N LYS A 85 -6.37 2.23 -6.76
CA LYS A 85 -6.72 0.90 -7.27
C LYS A 85 -7.34 0.10 -6.14
N SER A 86 -8.48 -0.51 -6.41
CA SER A 86 -9.18 -1.38 -5.47
C SER A 86 -9.09 -2.83 -5.95
N PHE A 87 -8.98 -3.73 -5.00
CA PHE A 87 -8.75 -5.15 -5.30
C PHE A 87 -9.78 -6.04 -4.63
#